data_e7ff332233ca56ed948b5eed8657f949
#
_entry.id   e7ff332233ca56ed948b5eed8657f949
#
_cell.length_a   1.000
_cell.length_b   1.000
_cell.length_c   1.000
_cell.angle_alpha   90.00
_cell.angle_beta   90.00
_cell.angle_gamma   90.00
#
_symmetry.space_group_name_H-M   'P 1'
#
loop_
_entity.id
_entity.type
_entity.pdbx_description
1 polymer ?
#
loop_
_entity_poly.entity_id
_entity_poly.type
_entity_poly.pdbx_seq_one_letter_code
_entity_poly.pdbx_strand_id
1 'polypeptide(L)'
;ISPKYDVDDIVEIEVTPKNFGRVAAQLAKQVVTQRIKEAERNIIYNEYKEKEFDIITGTILRKDKGMVFVNLGKLEGVIGPNEQIPNEEYKFNEKLKLYIVEVKNGSKGAQIHVSRTHPGLVKRLFELEVPEIYNGVVEIKSISREAGFRSKIAVYSNDESVDPMGACVGPKGARVQNIVNELKNEKIDIIKWSKSPEEFISNALSPAKVLSVEVDEDNKSAKVVVDDNQLSLAIGKEGQNVRLAAKLTNWKIDIKSKSQAEALKESEEATVTE
;
A
#
# COMPACT_ATOMS: atom_id res chain seq x y z
N ILE A 1 75.56 0.51 -22.14
CA ILE A 1 75.79 0.79 -20.71
C ILE A 1 76.50 2.13 -20.65
N SER A 2 76.04 3.06 -19.81
CA SER A 2 76.64 4.38 -19.69
C SER A 2 78.04 4.25 -19.01
N PRO A 3 79.05 5.01 -19.41
CA PRO A 3 80.38 4.94 -18.79
C PRO A 3 80.44 5.41 -17.33
N LYS A 4 79.27 5.67 -16.71
CA LYS A 4 79.10 6.12 -15.32
C LYS A 4 78.70 5.02 -14.37
N TYR A 5 78.48 3.79 -14.81
CA TYR A 5 78.04 2.67 -14.00
C TYR A 5 79.06 1.53 -13.99
N ASP A 6 79.33 0.97 -12.81
CA ASP A 6 80.15 -0.20 -12.65
C ASP A 6 79.35 -1.50 -12.72
N VAL A 7 80.09 -2.64 -12.77
CA VAL A 7 79.45 -3.95 -12.73
C VAL A 7 78.77 -4.15 -11.32
N ASP A 8 77.50 -4.52 -11.35
CA ASP A 8 76.58 -4.67 -10.16
C ASP A 8 75.85 -3.40 -9.70
N ASP A 9 76.01 -2.26 -10.39
CA ASP A 9 75.19 -1.09 -10.14
C ASP A 9 73.77 -1.29 -10.61
N ILE A 10 72.78 -0.93 -9.76
CA ILE A 10 71.36 -0.95 -10.09
C ILE A 10 71.02 0.32 -10.87
N VAL A 11 70.70 0.16 -12.15
CA VAL A 11 70.27 1.26 -13.02
C VAL A 11 68.76 1.25 -13.16
N GLU A 12 68.11 2.26 -12.65
CA GLU A 12 66.68 2.48 -12.89
C GLU A 12 66.48 3.11 -14.29
N ILE A 13 65.82 2.36 -15.16
CA ILE A 13 65.48 2.85 -16.51
C ILE A 13 63.96 3.02 -16.58
N GLU A 14 63.50 4.24 -16.82
CA GLU A 14 62.11 4.50 -17.07
C GLU A 14 61.68 3.90 -18.42
N VAL A 15 60.92 2.81 -18.38
CA VAL A 15 60.46 2.04 -19.55
C VAL A 15 59.03 2.40 -19.97
N THR A 16 58.59 3.58 -19.62
CA THR A 16 57.19 4.00 -19.93
C THR A 16 57.08 4.37 -21.42
N PRO A 17 56.36 3.60 -22.26
CA PRO A 17 56.15 3.94 -23.65
C PRO A 17 55.43 5.30 -23.76
N LYS A 18 55.84 6.15 -24.72
CA LYS A 18 55.23 7.48 -24.93
C LYS A 18 53.72 7.49 -25.08
N ASN A 19 53.09 6.39 -25.53
CA ASN A 19 51.63 6.24 -25.66
C ASN A 19 50.95 5.59 -24.43
N PHE A 20 51.74 5.02 -23.50
CA PHE A 20 51.17 4.36 -22.30
C PHE A 20 50.50 5.35 -21.35
N GLY A 21 50.99 6.56 -21.24
CA GLY A 21 50.40 7.61 -20.44
C GLY A 21 48.99 8.01 -20.88
N ARG A 22 48.72 8.03 -22.19
CA ARG A 22 47.37 8.35 -22.72
C ARG A 22 46.34 7.24 -22.42
N VAL A 23 46.73 5.98 -22.62
CA VAL A 23 45.86 4.81 -22.35
C VAL A 23 45.60 4.70 -20.86
N ALA A 24 46.65 4.84 -20.05
CA ALA A 24 46.51 4.82 -18.59
C ALA A 24 45.59 5.96 -18.05
N ALA A 25 45.77 7.18 -18.57
CA ALA A 25 44.94 8.33 -18.24
C ALA A 25 43.46 8.13 -18.68
N GLN A 26 43.24 7.55 -19.86
CA GLN A 26 41.92 7.23 -20.37
C GLN A 26 41.23 6.15 -19.50
N LEU A 27 41.95 5.08 -19.15
CA LEU A 27 41.47 4.03 -18.27
C LEU A 27 41.18 4.57 -16.87
N ALA A 28 42.09 5.36 -16.29
CA ALA A 28 41.86 6.00 -14.99
C ALA A 28 40.60 6.88 -14.99
N LYS A 29 40.41 7.72 -16.02
CA LYS A 29 39.22 8.54 -16.21
C LYS A 29 37.96 7.68 -16.28
N GLN A 30 38.00 6.58 -17.03
CA GLN A 30 36.86 5.66 -17.16
C GLN A 30 36.53 5.00 -15.82
N VAL A 31 37.52 4.49 -15.08
CA VAL A 31 37.34 3.85 -13.75
C VAL A 31 36.80 4.85 -12.74
N VAL A 32 37.38 6.06 -12.67
CA VAL A 32 36.89 7.10 -11.74
C VAL A 32 35.45 7.49 -12.08
N THR A 33 35.16 7.72 -13.38
CA THR A 33 33.77 8.06 -13.78
C THR A 33 32.78 6.94 -13.45
N GLN A 34 33.19 5.68 -13.63
CA GLN A 34 32.35 4.53 -13.26
C GLN A 34 32.13 4.47 -11.75
N ARG A 35 33.16 4.66 -10.93
CA ARG A 35 33.04 4.67 -9.47
C ARG A 35 32.16 5.79 -8.95
N ILE A 36 32.27 6.99 -9.55
CA ILE A 36 31.38 8.10 -9.21
C ILE A 36 29.93 7.74 -9.51
N LYS A 37 29.64 7.20 -10.71
CA LYS A 37 28.29 6.77 -11.08
C LYS A 37 27.74 5.65 -10.18
N GLU A 38 28.60 4.70 -9.76
CA GLU A 38 28.20 3.66 -8.81
C GLU A 38 27.87 4.26 -7.44
N ALA A 39 28.68 5.19 -6.95
CA ALA A 39 28.43 5.88 -5.68
C ALA A 39 27.14 6.71 -5.73
N GLU A 40 26.91 7.49 -6.79
CA GLU A 40 25.67 8.23 -6.99
C GLU A 40 24.43 7.32 -7.01
N ARG A 41 24.50 6.18 -7.72
CA ARG A 41 23.43 5.18 -7.75
C ARG A 41 23.13 4.60 -6.37
N ASN A 42 24.17 4.30 -5.60
CA ASN A 42 24.02 3.76 -4.24
C ASN A 42 23.40 4.79 -3.29
N ILE A 43 23.78 6.06 -3.39
CA ILE A 43 23.18 7.14 -2.60
C ILE A 43 21.68 7.25 -2.91
N ILE A 44 21.33 7.29 -4.20
CA ILE A 44 19.94 7.39 -4.64
C ILE A 44 19.14 6.14 -4.21
N TYR A 45 19.72 4.94 -4.37
CA TYR A 45 19.09 3.70 -3.92
C TYR A 45 18.77 3.75 -2.42
N ASN A 46 19.73 4.12 -1.59
CA ASN A 46 19.54 4.18 -0.14
C ASN A 46 18.47 5.22 0.24
N GLU A 47 18.48 6.40 -0.40
CA GLU A 47 17.46 7.44 -0.16
C GLU A 47 16.03 6.95 -0.42
N TYR A 48 15.83 6.18 -1.50
CA TYR A 48 14.49 5.65 -1.80
C TYR A 48 14.18 4.37 -1.01
N LYS A 49 15.19 3.61 -0.62
CA LYS A 49 15.03 2.42 0.22
C LYS A 49 14.48 2.78 1.61
N GLU A 50 14.93 3.90 2.18
CA GLU A 50 14.39 4.44 3.42
C GLU A 50 12.93 4.88 3.32
N LYS A 51 12.48 5.22 2.11
CA LYS A 51 11.08 5.59 1.81
C LYS A 51 10.20 4.41 1.39
N GLU A 52 10.72 3.20 1.43
CA GLU A 52 9.90 2.01 1.17
C GLU A 52 8.73 1.93 2.15
N PHE A 53 7.57 1.53 1.66
CA PHE A 53 6.32 1.49 2.42
C PHE A 53 5.78 2.87 2.85
N ASP A 54 6.25 3.92 2.20
CA ASP A 54 5.76 5.28 2.39
C ASP A 54 5.14 5.84 1.11
N ILE A 55 4.55 7.03 1.23
CA ILE A 55 3.87 7.72 0.14
C ILE A 55 4.81 8.73 -0.52
N ILE A 56 4.76 8.78 -1.84
CA ILE A 56 5.50 9.75 -2.63
C ILE A 56 4.59 10.39 -3.67
N THR A 57 4.82 11.67 -3.97
CA THR A 57 4.14 12.33 -5.09
C THR A 57 4.94 12.12 -6.36
N GLY A 58 4.32 11.52 -7.37
CA GLY A 58 4.90 11.32 -8.68
C GLY A 58 4.15 12.07 -9.76
N THR A 59 4.86 12.45 -10.83
CA THR A 59 4.28 13.08 -12.03
C THR A 59 4.27 12.07 -13.17
N ILE A 60 3.13 11.84 -13.79
CA ILE A 60 2.98 10.88 -14.89
C ILE A 60 3.77 11.35 -16.12
N LEU A 61 4.67 10.50 -16.61
CA LEU A 61 5.51 10.76 -17.78
C LEU A 61 4.94 10.14 -19.05
N ARG A 62 4.62 8.85 -19.01
CA ARG A 62 4.16 8.09 -20.16
C ARG A 62 3.51 6.77 -19.73
N LYS A 63 2.73 6.21 -20.65
CA LYS A 63 2.22 4.83 -20.56
C LYS A 63 2.80 4.04 -21.72
N ASP A 64 3.46 2.91 -21.42
CA ASP A 64 4.03 2.02 -22.42
C ASP A 64 3.82 0.57 -22.02
N LYS A 65 3.34 -0.26 -22.94
CA LYS A 65 3.10 -1.71 -22.76
C LYS A 65 2.33 -2.05 -21.47
N GLY A 66 1.34 -1.23 -21.14
CA GLY A 66 0.50 -1.41 -19.93
C GLY A 66 1.14 -0.92 -18.63
N MET A 67 2.40 -0.53 -18.64
CA MET A 67 3.08 0.11 -17.50
C MET A 67 2.96 1.62 -17.56
N VAL A 68 2.80 2.27 -16.41
CA VAL A 68 2.82 3.72 -16.27
C VAL A 68 4.13 4.13 -15.62
N PHE A 69 4.86 5.04 -16.29
CA PHE A 69 6.12 5.58 -15.82
C PHE A 69 5.88 6.94 -15.16
N VAL A 70 6.45 7.13 -13.99
CA VAL A 70 6.25 8.32 -13.17
C VAL A 70 7.57 8.94 -12.78
N ASN A 71 7.67 10.26 -12.83
CA ASN A 71 8.82 11.00 -12.31
C ASN A 71 8.66 11.16 -10.79
N LEU A 72 9.61 10.65 -10.04
CA LEU A 72 9.66 10.75 -8.57
C LEU A 72 10.69 11.79 -8.10
N GLY A 73 11.19 12.62 -9.00
CA GLY A 73 12.22 13.62 -8.75
C GLY A 73 13.57 13.21 -9.31
N LYS A 74 14.35 12.37 -8.63
CA LYS A 74 15.67 11.93 -9.08
C LYS A 74 15.63 10.71 -10.00
N LEU A 75 14.58 9.90 -9.90
CA LEU A 75 14.41 8.67 -10.68
C LEU A 75 12.99 8.54 -11.24
N GLU A 76 12.86 7.65 -12.22
CA GLU A 76 11.56 7.17 -12.68
C GLU A 76 11.10 5.99 -11.83
N GLY A 77 9.83 6.02 -11.39
CA GLY A 77 9.12 4.88 -10.83
C GLY A 77 8.24 4.21 -11.87
N VAL A 78 7.81 2.99 -11.59
CA VAL A 78 6.95 2.20 -12.47
C VAL A 78 5.72 1.71 -11.71
N ILE A 79 4.53 2.00 -12.26
CA ILE A 79 3.26 1.40 -11.82
C ILE A 79 2.97 0.23 -12.77
N GLY A 80 3.05 -0.99 -12.24
CA GLY A 80 2.73 -2.19 -13.00
C GLY A 80 1.24 -2.29 -13.34
N PRO A 81 0.81 -3.15 -14.29
CA PRO A 81 -0.60 -3.27 -14.67
C PRO A 81 -1.52 -3.62 -13.48
N ASN A 82 -1.08 -4.48 -12.57
CA ASN A 82 -1.83 -4.90 -11.39
C ASN A 82 -1.84 -3.84 -10.27
N GLU A 83 -0.97 -2.83 -10.37
CA GLU A 83 -0.83 -1.74 -9.41
C GLU A 83 -1.55 -0.47 -9.86
N GLN A 84 -2.28 -0.54 -10.98
CA GLN A 84 -3.11 0.54 -11.51
C GLN A 84 -4.56 0.36 -11.06
N ILE A 85 -5.19 1.46 -10.63
CA ILE A 85 -6.62 1.46 -10.30
C ILE A 85 -7.42 1.23 -11.60
N PRO A 86 -8.36 0.27 -11.62
CA PRO A 86 -9.25 0.07 -12.76
C PRO A 86 -10.00 1.38 -13.07
N ASN A 87 -10.08 1.73 -14.34
CA ASN A 87 -10.76 2.95 -14.84
C ASN A 87 -10.13 4.29 -14.40
N GLU A 88 -8.96 4.31 -13.76
CA GLU A 88 -8.20 5.52 -13.54
C GLU A 88 -7.43 5.90 -14.82
N GLU A 89 -7.62 7.14 -15.28
CA GLU A 89 -6.83 7.69 -16.38
C GLU A 89 -5.53 8.29 -15.84
N TYR A 90 -4.40 7.84 -16.39
CA TYR A 90 -3.07 8.36 -16.06
C TYR A 90 -2.65 9.37 -17.12
N LYS A 91 -3.01 10.65 -16.92
CA LYS A 91 -2.74 11.72 -17.88
C LYS A 91 -1.31 12.22 -17.78
N PHE A 92 -0.72 12.53 -18.93
CA PHE A 92 0.62 13.15 -18.97
C PHE A 92 0.66 14.41 -18.10
N ASN A 93 1.73 14.55 -17.33
CA ASN A 93 1.97 15.66 -16.39
C ASN A 93 1.01 15.77 -15.19
N GLU A 94 0.14 14.78 -14.97
CA GLU A 94 -0.70 14.69 -13.78
C GLU A 94 0.14 14.29 -12.57
N LYS A 95 -0.09 14.94 -11.42
CA LYS A 95 0.54 14.59 -10.14
C LYS A 95 -0.38 13.68 -9.34
N LEU A 96 0.15 12.57 -8.88
CA LEU A 96 -0.58 11.58 -8.07
C LEU A 96 0.26 11.19 -6.85
N LYS A 97 -0.41 10.86 -5.75
CA LYS A 97 0.21 10.22 -4.60
C LYS A 97 0.31 8.71 -4.84
N LEU A 98 1.48 8.16 -4.61
CA LEU A 98 1.84 6.78 -4.92
C LEU A 98 2.45 6.14 -3.69
N TYR A 99 2.18 4.85 -3.48
CA TYR A 99 2.80 4.06 -2.43
C TYR A 99 4.02 3.33 -2.98
N ILE A 100 5.17 3.45 -2.32
CA ILE A 100 6.39 2.74 -2.71
C ILE A 100 6.28 1.31 -2.17
N VAL A 101 6.11 0.35 -3.08
CA VAL A 101 5.98 -1.07 -2.72
C VAL A 101 7.35 -1.69 -2.51
N GLU A 102 8.28 -1.40 -3.41
CA GLU A 102 9.60 -2.03 -3.43
C GLU A 102 10.61 -1.17 -4.16
N VAL A 103 11.84 -1.13 -3.64
CA VAL A 103 12.99 -0.52 -4.29
C VAL A 103 14.03 -1.60 -4.55
N LYS A 104 14.27 -1.90 -5.84
CA LYS A 104 15.24 -2.90 -6.30
C LYS A 104 16.52 -2.23 -6.78
N ASN A 105 17.67 -2.84 -6.47
CA ASN A 105 18.93 -2.43 -7.06
C ASN A 105 19.18 -3.24 -8.35
N GLY A 106 18.91 -2.62 -9.49
CA GLY A 106 19.11 -3.23 -10.80
C GLY A 106 20.49 -2.89 -11.40
N SER A 107 20.88 -3.60 -12.45
CA SER A 107 22.15 -3.37 -13.18
C SER A 107 22.26 -1.95 -13.76
N LYS A 108 21.14 -1.31 -14.05
CA LYS A 108 21.07 0.07 -14.58
C LYS A 108 20.83 1.13 -13.51
N GLY A 109 20.73 0.76 -12.24
CA GLY A 109 20.42 1.62 -11.10
C GLY A 109 19.16 1.20 -10.35
N ALA A 110 18.72 2.01 -9.38
CA ALA A 110 17.53 1.72 -8.58
C ALA A 110 16.26 1.71 -9.44
N GLN A 111 15.44 0.70 -9.24
CA GLN A 111 14.11 0.55 -9.83
C GLN A 111 13.08 0.67 -8.73
N ILE A 112 12.19 1.64 -8.85
CA ILE A 112 11.17 1.94 -7.85
C ILE A 112 9.83 1.45 -8.36
N HIS A 113 9.28 0.44 -7.69
CA HIS A 113 7.93 -0.05 -7.94
C HIS A 113 6.95 0.67 -7.04
N VAL A 114 5.99 1.32 -7.66
CA VAL A 114 4.97 2.10 -6.95
C VAL A 114 3.57 1.59 -7.28
N SER A 115 2.65 1.77 -6.35
CA SER A 115 1.29 1.27 -6.43
C SER A 115 0.25 2.35 -6.17
N ARG A 116 -0.89 2.24 -6.86
CA ARG A 116 -2.13 2.95 -6.59
C ARG A 116 -3.18 2.04 -5.95
N THR A 117 -2.98 0.71 -6.01
CA THR A 117 -3.94 -0.29 -5.51
C THR A 117 -3.64 -0.77 -4.09
N HIS A 118 -2.41 -0.64 -3.63
CA HIS A 118 -1.98 -1.18 -2.34
C HIS A 118 -2.74 -0.54 -1.16
N PRO A 119 -3.22 -1.33 -0.16
CA PRO A 119 -3.92 -0.80 1.02
C PRO A 119 -3.08 0.19 1.83
N GLY A 120 -1.76 0.05 1.82
CA GLY A 120 -0.81 0.97 2.45
C GLY A 120 -0.94 2.41 1.96
N LEU A 121 -1.37 2.63 0.70
CA LEU A 121 -1.66 3.97 0.20
C LEU A 121 -2.76 4.65 1.03
N VAL A 122 -3.86 3.95 1.29
CA VAL A 122 -4.97 4.47 2.11
C VAL A 122 -4.49 4.77 3.52
N LYS A 123 -3.73 3.85 4.13
CA LYS A 123 -3.16 4.04 5.47
C LYS A 123 -2.33 5.33 5.55
N ARG A 124 -1.39 5.51 4.62
CA ARG A 124 -0.53 6.70 4.60
C ARG A 124 -1.28 7.99 4.30
N LEU A 125 -2.33 7.94 3.46
CA LEU A 125 -3.21 9.09 3.25
C LEU A 125 -3.92 9.52 4.54
N PHE A 126 -4.41 8.56 5.32
CA PHE A 126 -5.01 8.86 6.62
C PHE A 126 -3.98 9.41 7.61
N GLU A 127 -2.77 8.89 7.65
CA GLU A 127 -1.67 9.44 8.49
C GLU A 127 -1.33 10.89 8.13
N LEU A 128 -1.45 11.28 6.84
CA LEU A 128 -1.21 12.66 6.40
C LEU A 128 -2.36 13.62 6.74
N GLU A 129 -3.62 13.14 6.65
CA GLU A 129 -4.81 14.00 6.80
C GLU A 129 -5.33 14.05 8.25
N VAL A 130 -4.98 13.06 9.10
CA VAL A 130 -5.52 12.89 10.45
C VAL A 130 -4.38 12.98 11.47
N PRO A 131 -4.21 14.14 12.14
CA PRO A 131 -3.16 14.33 13.13
C PRO A 131 -3.22 13.34 14.29
N GLU A 132 -4.42 12.89 14.68
CA GLU A 132 -4.63 11.92 15.74
C GLU A 132 -4.06 10.54 15.39
N ILE A 133 -4.05 10.18 14.10
CA ILE A 133 -3.40 8.96 13.60
C ILE A 133 -1.88 9.17 13.55
N TYR A 134 -1.43 10.31 13.04
CA TYR A 134 0.00 10.63 12.98
C TYR A 134 0.67 10.60 14.36
N ASN A 135 -0.04 11.12 15.38
CA ASN A 135 0.44 11.15 16.76
C ASN A 135 0.24 9.83 17.53
N GLY A 136 -0.37 8.80 16.90
CA GLY A 136 -0.60 7.50 17.52
C GLY A 136 -1.73 7.44 18.55
N VAL A 137 -2.55 8.49 18.68
CA VAL A 137 -3.74 8.51 19.54
C VAL A 137 -4.82 7.61 18.95
N VAL A 138 -5.03 7.70 17.63
CA VAL A 138 -5.91 6.82 16.85
C VAL A 138 -5.05 5.86 16.03
N GLU A 139 -5.41 4.59 16.05
CA GLU A 139 -4.72 3.54 15.29
C GLU A 139 -5.63 2.95 14.22
N ILE A 140 -5.06 2.71 13.04
CA ILE A 140 -5.71 1.88 12.01
C ILE A 140 -5.33 0.43 12.27
N LYS A 141 -6.30 -0.38 12.74
CA LYS A 141 -6.09 -1.79 13.07
C LYS A 141 -6.09 -2.70 11.85
N SER A 142 -6.95 -2.43 10.87
CA SER A 142 -7.01 -3.20 9.62
C SER A 142 -7.58 -2.36 8.48
N ILE A 143 -7.27 -2.76 7.25
CA ILE A 143 -7.76 -2.15 6.02
C ILE A 143 -8.15 -3.27 5.05
N SER A 144 -9.34 -3.14 4.48
CA SER A 144 -9.79 -3.97 3.36
C SER A 144 -10.14 -3.08 2.19
N ARG A 145 -9.54 -3.31 1.01
CA ARG A 145 -9.64 -2.41 -0.13
C ARG A 145 -9.95 -3.14 -1.42
N GLU A 146 -10.89 -2.61 -2.17
CA GLU A 146 -11.10 -2.85 -3.59
C GLU A 146 -10.83 -1.54 -4.32
N ALA A 147 -9.59 -1.40 -4.80
CA ALA A 147 -9.08 -0.15 -5.35
C ALA A 147 -9.94 0.40 -6.46
N GLY A 148 -10.25 1.70 -6.38
CA GLY A 148 -11.13 2.39 -7.33
C GLY A 148 -12.62 2.21 -7.08
N PHE A 149 -13.01 1.36 -6.12
CA PHE A 149 -14.41 1.10 -5.79
C PHE A 149 -14.74 1.46 -4.35
N ARG A 150 -14.23 0.70 -3.40
CA ARG A 150 -14.54 0.88 -1.98
C ARG A 150 -13.44 0.35 -1.07
N SER A 151 -13.22 1.06 0.03
CA SER A 151 -12.34 0.65 1.11
C SER A 151 -13.08 0.68 2.44
N LYS A 152 -12.74 -0.26 3.34
CA LYS A 152 -13.12 -0.23 4.74
C LYS A 152 -11.87 -0.14 5.60
N ILE A 153 -11.88 0.77 6.56
CA ILE A 153 -10.80 0.92 7.55
C ILE A 153 -11.34 0.73 8.95
N ALA A 154 -10.67 -0.08 9.74
CA ALA A 154 -11.00 -0.27 11.15
C ALA A 154 -10.08 0.58 12.01
N VAL A 155 -10.68 1.47 12.81
CA VAL A 155 -9.96 2.44 13.64
C VAL A 155 -10.27 2.23 15.12
N TYR A 156 -9.27 2.47 15.95
CA TYR A 156 -9.35 2.37 17.40
C TYR A 156 -8.65 3.57 18.04
N SER A 157 -9.17 4.07 19.15
CA SER A 157 -8.51 5.11 19.93
C SER A 157 -7.90 4.52 21.19
N ASN A 158 -6.65 4.91 21.47
CA ASN A 158 -5.97 4.60 22.72
C ASN A 158 -6.38 5.56 23.85
N ASP A 159 -7.09 6.66 23.52
CA ASP A 159 -7.63 7.64 24.45
C ASP A 159 -9.16 7.59 24.38
N GLU A 160 -9.81 7.27 25.51
CA GLU A 160 -11.27 7.16 25.59
C GLU A 160 -11.99 8.51 25.34
N SER A 161 -11.31 9.62 25.49
CA SER A 161 -11.85 10.96 25.22
C SER A 161 -11.91 11.30 23.73
N VAL A 162 -11.24 10.52 22.87
CA VAL A 162 -11.15 10.76 21.44
C VAL A 162 -11.99 9.75 20.67
N ASP A 163 -13.01 10.22 19.95
CA ASP A 163 -13.75 9.41 18.99
C ASP A 163 -12.93 9.12 17.75
N PRO A 164 -12.49 7.86 17.53
CA PRO A 164 -11.62 7.52 16.40
C PRO A 164 -12.30 7.71 15.04
N MET A 165 -13.62 7.51 14.96
CA MET A 165 -14.36 7.69 13.71
C MET A 165 -14.50 9.18 13.39
N GLY A 166 -14.89 10.00 14.38
CA GLY A 166 -15.01 11.44 14.23
C GLY A 166 -13.69 12.10 13.85
N ALA A 167 -12.57 11.67 14.44
CA ALA A 167 -11.23 12.15 14.12
C ALA A 167 -10.88 11.91 12.63
N CYS A 168 -11.18 10.71 12.12
CA CYS A 168 -10.93 10.34 10.72
C CYS A 168 -11.85 11.06 9.72
N VAL A 169 -13.13 11.24 10.08
CA VAL A 169 -14.10 11.96 9.24
C VAL A 169 -13.74 13.43 9.15
N GLY A 170 -13.38 14.03 10.28
CA GLY A 170 -13.05 15.45 10.41
C GLY A 170 -14.26 16.37 10.32
N PRO A 171 -14.04 17.70 10.49
CA PRO A 171 -15.10 18.69 10.45
C PRO A 171 -15.87 18.63 9.11
N LYS A 172 -17.19 18.39 9.17
CA LYS A 172 -18.08 18.28 7.99
C LYS A 172 -17.59 17.25 6.95
N GLY A 173 -16.82 16.25 7.38
CA GLY A 173 -16.30 15.22 6.48
C GLY A 173 -15.09 15.65 5.63
N ALA A 174 -14.47 16.77 5.92
CA ALA A 174 -13.42 17.35 5.06
C ALA A 174 -12.21 16.42 4.92
N ARG A 175 -11.76 15.79 6.01
CA ARG A 175 -10.57 14.92 5.99
C ARG A 175 -10.78 13.68 5.10
N VAL A 176 -11.87 12.96 5.33
CA VAL A 176 -12.18 11.78 4.50
C VAL A 176 -12.45 12.17 3.05
N GLN A 177 -13.08 13.33 2.80
CA GLN A 177 -13.36 13.80 1.45
C GLN A 177 -12.06 14.12 0.68
N ASN A 178 -11.04 14.68 1.32
CA ASN A 178 -9.73 14.90 0.70
C ASN A 178 -9.11 13.58 0.22
N ILE A 179 -9.20 12.53 1.05
CA ILE A 179 -8.69 11.20 0.69
C ILE A 179 -9.51 10.58 -0.44
N VAL A 180 -10.84 10.68 -0.39
CA VAL A 180 -11.75 10.22 -1.46
C VAL A 180 -11.42 10.90 -2.79
N ASN A 181 -11.15 12.21 -2.76
CA ASN A 181 -10.78 12.98 -3.96
C ASN A 181 -9.42 12.53 -4.52
N GLU A 182 -8.41 12.30 -3.66
CA GLU A 182 -7.10 11.79 -4.08
C GLU A 182 -7.22 10.39 -4.72
N LEU A 183 -8.13 9.55 -4.22
CA LEU A 183 -8.40 8.20 -4.72
C LEU A 183 -9.44 8.16 -5.86
N LYS A 184 -9.72 9.31 -6.50
CA LYS A 184 -10.64 9.42 -7.65
C LYS A 184 -12.05 8.86 -7.35
N ASN A 185 -12.62 9.28 -6.22
CA ASN A 185 -13.95 8.92 -5.73
C ASN A 185 -14.12 7.47 -5.25
N GLU A 186 -13.05 6.81 -4.84
CA GLU A 186 -13.14 5.55 -4.11
C GLU A 186 -13.89 5.77 -2.78
N LYS A 187 -14.96 4.99 -2.54
CA LYS A 187 -15.75 5.12 -1.31
C LYS A 187 -14.98 4.58 -0.10
N ILE A 188 -15.03 5.30 1.02
CA ILE A 188 -14.32 4.91 2.24
C ILE A 188 -15.31 4.79 3.38
N ASP A 189 -15.39 3.60 3.98
CA ASP A 189 -16.14 3.32 5.20
C ASP A 189 -15.17 3.29 6.39
N ILE A 190 -15.41 4.13 7.37
CA ILE A 190 -14.65 4.17 8.62
C ILE A 190 -15.42 3.36 9.66
N ILE A 191 -14.78 2.33 10.21
CA ILE A 191 -15.38 1.32 11.08
C ILE A 191 -14.70 1.39 12.44
N LYS A 192 -15.50 1.45 13.51
CA LYS A 192 -14.97 1.33 14.87
C LYS A 192 -14.50 -0.11 15.10
N TRP A 193 -13.23 -0.28 15.39
CA TRP A 193 -12.68 -1.57 15.78
C TRP A 193 -13.13 -1.93 17.22
N SER A 194 -13.38 -3.21 17.46
CA SER A 194 -13.67 -3.73 18.80
C SER A 194 -12.87 -5.01 19.05
N LYS A 195 -12.60 -5.27 20.34
CA LYS A 195 -12.00 -6.53 20.80
C LYS A 195 -12.98 -7.70 20.71
N SER A 196 -14.30 -7.42 20.85
CA SER A 196 -15.35 -8.42 20.65
C SER A 196 -15.49 -8.70 19.15
N PRO A 197 -15.30 -9.95 18.70
CA PRO A 197 -15.50 -10.31 17.30
C PRO A 197 -16.91 -10.01 16.81
N GLU A 198 -17.93 -10.25 17.63
CA GLU A 198 -19.33 -10.02 17.29
C GLU A 198 -19.60 -8.54 17.00
N GLU A 199 -19.13 -7.66 17.89
CA GLU A 199 -19.27 -6.21 17.70
C GLU A 199 -18.48 -5.74 16.49
N PHE A 200 -17.25 -6.24 16.30
CA PHE A 200 -16.42 -5.83 15.18
C PHE A 200 -16.99 -6.27 13.83
N ILE A 201 -17.52 -7.50 13.74
CA ILE A 201 -18.20 -8.01 12.54
C ILE A 201 -19.47 -7.20 12.25
N SER A 202 -20.26 -6.92 13.28
CA SER A 202 -21.46 -6.08 13.15
C SER A 202 -21.12 -4.69 12.60
N ASN A 203 -20.10 -4.04 13.18
CA ASN A 203 -19.62 -2.73 12.72
C ASN A 203 -19.09 -2.80 11.27
N ALA A 204 -18.35 -3.84 10.92
CA ALA A 204 -17.75 -4.02 9.60
C ALA A 204 -18.79 -4.18 8.48
N LEU A 205 -19.98 -4.64 8.78
CA LEU A 205 -21.10 -4.76 7.82
C LEU A 205 -21.82 -3.44 7.55
N SER A 206 -21.47 -2.37 8.29
CA SER A 206 -21.99 -1.03 7.98
C SER A 206 -21.95 -0.75 6.45
N PRO A 207 -22.99 -0.10 5.88
CA PRO A 207 -24.09 0.60 6.55
C PRO A 207 -25.31 -0.29 6.91
N ALA A 208 -25.27 -1.61 6.71
CA ALA A 208 -26.35 -2.50 7.08
C ALA A 208 -26.46 -2.62 8.61
N LYS A 209 -27.69 -2.71 9.09
CA LYS A 209 -27.97 -2.95 10.52
C LYS A 209 -28.04 -4.44 10.77
N VAL A 210 -27.23 -4.92 11.72
CA VAL A 210 -27.15 -6.31 12.13
C VAL A 210 -28.04 -6.53 13.35
N LEU A 211 -28.81 -7.62 13.38
CA LEU A 211 -29.65 -8.02 14.50
C LEU A 211 -28.87 -8.88 15.50
N SER A 212 -28.16 -9.90 15.00
CA SER A 212 -27.33 -10.77 15.82
C SER A 212 -26.11 -11.29 15.05
N VAL A 213 -25.07 -11.59 15.81
CA VAL A 213 -23.85 -12.23 15.31
C VAL A 213 -23.54 -13.40 16.23
N GLU A 214 -23.41 -14.58 15.68
CA GLU A 214 -22.95 -15.79 16.36
C GLU A 214 -21.58 -16.14 15.79
N VAL A 215 -20.55 -16.23 16.64
CA VAL A 215 -19.18 -16.52 16.23
C VAL A 215 -18.79 -17.94 16.59
N ASP A 216 -18.05 -18.58 15.71
CA ASP A 216 -17.37 -19.85 15.91
C ASP A 216 -15.86 -19.56 15.85
N GLU A 217 -15.22 -19.51 17.01
CA GLU A 217 -13.81 -19.16 17.12
C GLU A 217 -12.88 -20.23 16.52
N ASP A 218 -13.27 -21.50 16.59
CA ASP A 218 -12.47 -22.62 16.10
C ASP A 218 -12.32 -22.58 14.57
N ASN A 219 -13.42 -22.29 13.87
CA ASN A 219 -13.48 -22.22 12.43
C ASN A 219 -13.28 -20.81 11.86
N LYS A 220 -13.13 -19.79 12.72
CA LYS A 220 -13.08 -18.37 12.34
C LYS A 220 -14.25 -18.01 11.41
N SER A 221 -15.45 -18.46 11.79
CA SER A 221 -16.69 -18.21 11.04
C SER A 221 -17.73 -17.51 11.91
N ALA A 222 -18.55 -16.70 11.27
CA ALA A 222 -19.62 -15.95 11.91
C ALA A 222 -20.92 -16.09 11.13
N LYS A 223 -22.00 -16.41 11.81
CA LYS A 223 -23.36 -16.35 11.29
C LYS A 223 -23.98 -15.03 11.70
N VAL A 224 -24.42 -14.27 10.71
CA VAL A 224 -24.98 -12.93 10.91
C VAL A 224 -26.43 -12.91 10.47
N VAL A 225 -27.30 -12.42 11.32
CA VAL A 225 -28.72 -12.25 11.00
C VAL A 225 -29.01 -10.76 10.85
N VAL A 226 -29.68 -10.42 9.76
CA VAL A 226 -30.14 -9.06 9.45
C VAL A 226 -31.65 -9.05 9.16
N ASP A 227 -32.28 -7.91 9.23
CA ASP A 227 -33.66 -7.77 8.73
C ASP A 227 -33.73 -8.07 7.24
N ASP A 228 -34.85 -8.60 6.75
CA ASP A 228 -35.05 -8.98 5.34
C ASP A 228 -34.78 -7.81 4.39
N ASN A 229 -35.15 -6.58 4.77
CA ASN A 229 -34.89 -5.36 4.01
C ASN A 229 -33.40 -4.93 4.03
N GLN A 230 -32.60 -5.45 4.94
CA GLN A 230 -31.16 -5.13 5.06
C GLN A 230 -30.27 -6.16 4.36
N LEU A 231 -30.79 -7.32 3.97
CA LEU A 231 -30.00 -8.41 3.40
C LEU A 231 -29.20 -7.97 2.17
N SER A 232 -29.85 -7.31 1.22
CA SER A 232 -29.19 -6.83 0.01
C SER A 232 -28.11 -5.78 0.32
N LEU A 233 -28.31 -4.96 1.35
CA LEU A 233 -27.35 -3.94 1.78
C LEU A 233 -26.14 -4.59 2.49
N ALA A 234 -26.40 -5.60 3.33
CA ALA A 234 -25.38 -6.33 4.06
C ALA A 234 -24.45 -7.12 3.11
N ILE A 235 -25.02 -7.75 2.10
CA ILE A 235 -24.26 -8.46 1.05
C ILE A 235 -23.55 -7.44 0.16
N GLY A 236 -24.25 -6.38 -0.25
CA GLY A 236 -23.77 -5.38 -1.20
C GLY A 236 -23.79 -5.86 -2.65
N LYS A 237 -23.53 -4.94 -3.59
CA LYS A 237 -23.46 -5.26 -5.01
C LYS A 237 -22.36 -6.31 -5.26
N GLU A 238 -22.72 -7.42 -5.90
CA GLU A 238 -21.79 -8.53 -6.20
C GLU A 238 -21.06 -9.07 -4.96
N GLY A 239 -21.66 -8.97 -3.76
CA GLY A 239 -21.03 -9.40 -2.50
C GLY A 239 -19.92 -8.50 -1.99
N GLN A 240 -19.79 -7.27 -2.51
CA GLN A 240 -18.67 -6.36 -2.16
C GLN A 240 -18.63 -6.04 -0.68
N ASN A 241 -19.78 -5.73 -0.05
CA ASN A 241 -19.80 -5.33 1.34
C ASN A 241 -19.39 -6.45 2.28
N VAL A 242 -19.96 -7.66 2.13
CA VAL A 242 -19.58 -8.83 2.92
C VAL A 242 -18.14 -9.26 2.67
N ARG A 243 -17.66 -9.23 1.41
CA ARG A 243 -16.28 -9.59 1.08
C ARG A 243 -15.26 -8.65 1.70
N LEU A 244 -15.53 -7.32 1.69
CA LEU A 244 -14.69 -6.34 2.36
C LEU A 244 -14.74 -6.50 3.89
N ALA A 245 -15.92 -6.75 4.47
CA ALA A 245 -16.07 -7.00 5.90
C ALA A 245 -15.31 -8.26 6.34
N ALA A 246 -15.43 -9.36 5.59
CA ALA A 246 -14.72 -10.60 5.87
C ALA A 246 -13.18 -10.41 5.84
N LYS A 247 -12.66 -9.69 4.84
CA LYS A 247 -11.23 -9.36 4.77
C LYS A 247 -10.79 -8.42 5.89
N LEU A 248 -11.62 -7.44 6.27
CA LEU A 248 -11.33 -6.47 7.32
C LEU A 248 -11.21 -7.15 8.68
N THR A 249 -12.14 -8.04 8.99
CA THR A 249 -12.26 -8.74 10.29
C THR A 249 -11.42 -10.01 10.37
N ASN A 250 -11.03 -10.56 9.21
CA ASN A 250 -10.40 -11.89 9.07
C ASN A 250 -11.30 -13.03 9.56
N TRP A 251 -12.63 -12.90 9.34
CA TRP A 251 -13.64 -13.89 9.63
C TRP A 251 -14.38 -14.28 8.36
N LYS A 252 -14.82 -15.55 8.28
CA LYS A 252 -15.79 -15.99 7.27
C LYS A 252 -17.17 -15.56 7.73
N ILE A 253 -17.86 -14.76 6.93
CA ILE A 253 -19.15 -14.18 7.31
C ILE A 253 -20.25 -14.80 6.44
N ASP A 254 -21.21 -15.49 7.07
CA ASP A 254 -22.44 -16.00 6.47
C ASP A 254 -23.60 -15.11 6.90
N ILE A 255 -24.28 -14.50 5.94
CA ILE A 255 -25.36 -13.54 6.23
C ILE A 255 -26.70 -14.17 5.84
N LYS A 256 -27.65 -14.17 6.76
CA LYS A 256 -29.02 -14.62 6.55
C LYS A 256 -30.01 -13.54 6.93
N SER A 257 -31.14 -13.51 6.24
CA SER A 257 -32.26 -12.70 6.70
C SER A 257 -32.94 -13.36 7.89
N LYS A 258 -33.70 -12.56 8.63
CA LYS A 258 -34.48 -13.03 9.76
C LYS A 258 -35.40 -14.20 9.38
N SER A 259 -36.16 -14.06 8.29
CA SER A 259 -37.04 -15.11 7.77
C SER A 259 -36.27 -16.39 7.40
N GLN A 260 -35.09 -16.27 6.82
CA GLN A 260 -34.23 -17.43 6.47
C GLN A 260 -33.65 -18.12 7.71
N ALA A 261 -33.31 -17.35 8.75
CA ALA A 261 -32.77 -17.88 9.98
C ALA A 261 -33.85 -18.63 10.79
N GLU A 262 -35.10 -18.12 10.83
CA GLU A 262 -36.25 -18.75 11.47
C GLU A 262 -36.60 -20.07 10.76
N ALA A 263 -36.70 -20.08 9.43
CA ALA A 263 -36.99 -21.29 8.67
C ALA A 263 -35.94 -22.42 8.86
N LEU A 264 -34.67 -22.04 9.04
CA LEU A 264 -33.62 -23.02 9.32
C LEU A 264 -33.74 -23.62 10.73
N LYS A 265 -34.06 -22.82 11.74
CA LYS A 265 -34.29 -23.29 13.11
C LYS A 265 -35.46 -24.27 13.16
N GLU A 266 -36.58 -23.95 12.52
CA GLU A 266 -37.75 -24.83 12.43
C GLU A 266 -37.42 -26.17 11.74
N SER A 267 -36.58 -26.15 10.69
CA SER A 267 -36.14 -27.36 9.97
C SER A 267 -35.16 -28.21 10.81
N GLU A 268 -34.33 -27.60 11.63
CA GLU A 268 -33.38 -28.28 12.52
C GLU A 268 -34.14 -28.90 13.71
N GLU A 269 -35.13 -28.21 14.28
CA GLU A 269 -35.99 -28.73 15.37
C GLU A 269 -36.87 -29.90 14.88
N ALA A 270 -37.36 -29.85 13.65
CA ALA A 270 -38.14 -30.96 13.06
C ALA A 270 -37.31 -32.23 12.84
N THR A 271 -36.03 -32.09 12.55
CA THR A 271 -35.11 -33.25 12.32
C THR A 271 -34.59 -33.87 13.61
N VAL A 272 -34.67 -33.18 14.76
CA VAL A 272 -34.25 -33.71 16.09
C VAL A 272 -35.39 -34.46 16.78
N THR A 273 -36.63 -34.31 16.30
CA THR A 273 -37.84 -34.93 16.88
C THR A 273 -38.28 -36.24 16.16
N GLU A 274 -37.55 -36.64 15.11
CA GLU A 274 -37.65 -37.98 14.50
C GLU A 274 -36.49 -38.87 14.98
#